data_f10428b7de3e3695c48098df1c5cb860
#
_entry.id   f10428b7de3e3695c48098df1c5cb860
#
_cell.length_a   1.000
_cell.length_b   1.000
_cell.length_c   1.000
_cell.angle_alpha   90.00
_cell.angle_beta   90.00
_cell.angle_gamma   90.00
#
_symmetry.space_group_name_H-M   'P 1'
#
loop_
_entity.id
_entity.type
_entity.pdbx_description
1 polymer ?
#
loop_
_entity_poly.entity_id
_entity_poly.type
_entity_poly.pdbx_seq_one_letter_code
_entity_poly.pdbx_strand_id
1 'polypeptide(L)'
;MRKILLAGAMLAALSSGIAAEAKKPVPKPAAAASPAPAAVARPKLIVAISIDQFSADLFAEYRSHFTGGLKRLGEGAVFPAGYQSHAATETCPGHSTILTGSHPARTGIIANNWVDLDAARTDKRVYCAEDETVAGSSADNYTQSPVHLKVPTLGDRLKQASPKSRVVSVAGKDRAAIMMGGHTPDEIWWWNGKREFISYKGKTEPAAVTAANAAIDQALTQGIPAPALSPLCAAKVEPVELKPLPRAGDPDVPSKFVGNAPGAIEPGSAAGFTASPNLDGVTLTIATQLAADMKLGEGEDRKSTRLNSSH
;
A
#
# COMPACT_ATOMS: atom_id res chain seq x y z
N MET A 1 63.82 -9.37 -4.42
CA MET A 1 64.99 -9.69 -3.59
C MET A 1 64.92 -8.92 -2.28
N ARG A 2 64.68 -9.60 -1.19
CA ARG A 2 65.23 -9.44 0.15
C ARG A 2 64.45 -10.29 1.13
N LYS A 3 65.04 -11.43 1.43
CA LYS A 3 64.62 -12.32 2.52
C LYS A 3 65.12 -11.71 3.83
N ILE A 4 64.32 -11.68 4.87
CA ILE A 4 64.80 -11.50 6.24
C ILE A 4 64.35 -12.71 7.03
N LEU A 5 65.26 -13.54 7.38
CA LEU A 5 65.22 -14.56 8.44
C LEU A 5 65.33 -13.86 9.79
N LEU A 6 64.54 -14.23 10.76
CA LEU A 6 64.84 -13.99 12.16
C LEU A 6 64.70 -15.27 12.96
N ALA A 7 65.76 -15.60 13.62
CA ALA A 7 66.07 -16.82 14.37
C ALA A 7 65.29 -16.83 15.73
N GLY A 8 65.00 -18.05 16.19
CA GLY A 8 64.37 -18.33 17.45
C GLY A 8 65.31 -18.17 18.66
N ALA A 9 64.69 -17.96 19.81
CA ALA A 9 65.31 -18.20 21.11
C ALA A 9 64.41 -19.09 21.94
N MET A 10 64.89 -20.31 22.19
CA MET A 10 64.30 -21.27 23.13
C MET A 10 64.65 -20.81 24.55
N LEU A 11 63.62 -20.59 25.40
CA LEU A 11 63.79 -20.47 26.84
C LEU A 11 63.03 -21.62 27.51
N ALA A 12 63.80 -22.56 28.05
CA ALA A 12 63.33 -23.64 28.86
C ALA A 12 63.12 -23.13 30.32
N ALA A 13 61.89 -23.11 30.80
CA ALA A 13 61.61 -22.85 32.21
C ALA A 13 61.14 -24.14 32.87
N LEU A 14 61.89 -24.53 33.87
CA LEU A 14 61.54 -25.62 34.81
C LEU A 14 60.26 -25.19 35.61
N SER A 15 59.18 -25.91 35.50
CA SER A 15 58.02 -25.76 36.37
C SER A 15 57.98 -26.88 37.41
N SER A 16 58.14 -26.48 38.64
CA SER A 16 57.89 -27.32 39.84
C SER A 16 56.40 -27.59 39.94
N GLY A 17 56.06 -28.87 39.99
CA GLY A 17 54.66 -29.29 40.11
C GLY A 17 54.08 -28.97 41.50
N ILE A 18 53.00 -28.22 41.50
CA ILE A 18 52.05 -28.13 42.62
C ILE A 18 50.81 -28.87 42.16
N ALA A 19 50.55 -30.00 42.81
CA ALA A 19 49.32 -30.78 42.60
C ALA A 19 48.14 -29.96 43.11
N ALA A 20 47.34 -29.38 42.21
CA ALA A 20 46.05 -28.75 42.57
C ALA A 20 44.98 -29.82 42.63
N GLU A 21 44.42 -29.98 43.80
CA GLU A 21 43.27 -30.83 44.08
C GLU A 21 42.06 -30.38 43.24
N ALA A 22 41.63 -31.21 42.32
CA ALA A 22 40.49 -30.91 41.44
C ALA A 22 39.18 -30.86 42.26
N LYS A 23 38.68 -29.66 42.51
CA LYS A 23 37.31 -29.47 43.04
C LYS A 23 36.30 -30.07 42.07
N LYS A 24 35.50 -31.05 42.54
CA LYS A 24 34.35 -31.61 41.79
C LYS A 24 33.43 -30.47 41.32
N PRO A 25 32.99 -30.46 40.05
CA PRO A 25 32.10 -29.43 39.57
C PRO A 25 30.77 -29.54 40.30
N VAL A 26 30.33 -28.42 40.88
CA VAL A 26 28.98 -28.27 41.46
C VAL A 26 27.96 -28.37 40.33
N PRO A 27 26.94 -29.23 40.44
CA PRO A 27 25.91 -29.30 39.40
C PRO A 27 25.24 -27.95 39.28
N LYS A 28 25.31 -27.35 38.07
CA LYS A 28 24.56 -26.14 37.76
C LYS A 28 23.07 -26.44 37.84
N PRO A 29 22.26 -25.67 38.63
CA PRO A 29 20.84 -25.89 38.68
C PRO A 29 20.28 -25.88 37.25
N ALA A 30 19.52 -26.92 36.89
CA ALA A 30 18.82 -26.96 35.63
C ALA A 30 17.91 -25.72 35.55
N ALA A 31 18.19 -24.82 34.65
CA ALA A 31 17.32 -23.67 34.37
C ALA A 31 15.92 -24.24 34.03
N ALA A 32 14.94 -23.95 34.87
CA ALA A 32 13.56 -24.30 34.58
C ALA A 32 13.23 -23.74 33.20
N ALA A 33 12.88 -24.60 32.26
CA ALA A 33 12.46 -24.20 30.94
C ALA A 33 11.27 -23.24 31.09
N SER A 34 11.46 -21.96 30.70
CA SER A 34 10.34 -21.01 30.61
C SER A 34 9.27 -21.64 29.74
N PRO A 35 7.99 -21.64 30.17
CA PRO A 35 6.92 -22.16 29.34
C PRO A 35 6.99 -21.47 27.98
N ALA A 36 6.95 -22.28 26.92
CA ALA A 36 6.91 -21.74 25.55
C ALA A 36 5.74 -20.75 25.45
N PRO A 37 5.96 -19.55 24.89
CA PRO A 37 4.89 -18.59 24.75
C PRO A 37 3.70 -19.25 24.06
N ALA A 38 2.52 -19.11 24.64
CA ALA A 38 1.28 -19.65 24.08
C ALA A 38 1.20 -19.22 22.61
N ALA A 39 0.97 -20.15 21.70
CA ALA A 39 0.89 -19.85 20.28
C ALA A 39 -0.20 -18.80 20.05
N VAL A 40 0.19 -17.59 19.69
CA VAL A 40 -0.75 -16.51 19.37
C VAL A 40 -1.62 -16.98 18.21
N ALA A 41 -2.92 -16.99 18.42
CA ALA A 41 -3.86 -17.38 17.37
C ALA A 41 -3.65 -16.51 16.15
N ARG A 42 -3.46 -17.12 15.00
CA ARG A 42 -3.20 -16.41 13.75
C ARG A 42 -4.46 -15.67 13.28
N PRO A 43 -4.36 -14.42 12.82
CA PRO A 43 -5.54 -13.70 12.34
C PRO A 43 -6.16 -14.43 11.14
N LYS A 44 -7.47 -14.59 11.16
CA LYS A 44 -8.24 -15.16 10.05
C LYS A 44 -8.45 -14.15 8.91
N LEU A 45 -8.44 -12.86 9.24
CA LEU A 45 -8.62 -11.75 8.30
C LEU A 45 -7.52 -10.72 8.54
N ILE A 46 -6.90 -10.26 7.46
CA ILE A 46 -6.00 -9.11 7.45
C ILE A 46 -6.62 -8.06 6.53
N VAL A 47 -6.88 -6.87 7.06
CA VAL A 47 -7.36 -5.72 6.31
C VAL A 47 -6.23 -4.69 6.26
N ALA A 48 -5.80 -4.33 5.06
CA ALA A 48 -4.84 -3.26 4.84
C ALA A 48 -5.56 -2.09 4.14
N ILE A 49 -5.54 -0.92 4.76
CA ILE A 49 -6.15 0.30 4.24
C ILE A 49 -5.01 1.30 4.01
N SER A 50 -4.85 1.74 2.77
CA SER A 50 -3.94 2.82 2.40
C SER A 50 -4.76 4.04 2.01
N ILE A 51 -4.51 5.16 2.67
CA ILE A 51 -5.11 6.45 2.36
C ILE A 51 -3.99 7.33 1.80
N ASP A 52 -4.03 7.55 0.50
CA ASP A 52 -3.04 8.35 -0.20
C ASP A 52 -3.03 9.80 0.33
N GLN A 53 -1.87 10.41 0.44
CA GLN A 53 -1.69 11.79 0.92
C GLN A 53 -2.18 12.06 2.37
N PHE A 54 -2.53 11.03 3.12
CA PHE A 54 -2.92 11.15 4.52
C PHE A 54 -1.68 11.19 5.41
N SER A 55 -1.15 12.40 5.63
CA SER A 55 0.09 12.60 6.39
C SER A 55 -0.07 12.35 7.90
N ALA A 56 1.05 12.12 8.57
CA ALA A 56 1.09 12.00 10.02
C ALA A 56 0.56 13.26 10.72
N ASP A 57 0.79 14.44 10.13
CA ASP A 57 0.31 15.72 10.67
C ASP A 57 -1.21 15.82 10.59
N LEU A 58 -1.82 15.45 9.45
CA LEU A 58 -3.27 15.39 9.30
C LEU A 58 -3.87 14.37 10.28
N PHE A 59 -3.25 13.22 10.44
CA PHE A 59 -3.68 12.24 11.43
C PHE A 59 -3.63 12.82 12.85
N ALA A 60 -2.53 13.46 13.24
CA ALA A 60 -2.36 14.04 14.57
C ALA A 60 -3.38 15.15 14.85
N GLU A 61 -3.64 16.01 13.86
CA GLU A 61 -4.59 17.12 13.98
C GLU A 61 -6.03 16.66 14.16
N TYR A 62 -6.46 15.66 13.35
CA TYR A 62 -7.87 15.26 13.28
C TYR A 62 -8.23 14.01 14.09
N ARG A 63 -7.27 13.24 14.61
CA ARG A 63 -7.53 11.96 15.29
C ARG A 63 -8.54 12.04 16.44
N SER A 64 -8.56 13.15 17.19
CA SER A 64 -9.51 13.38 18.30
C SER A 64 -10.95 13.53 17.81
N HIS A 65 -11.16 13.82 16.55
CA HIS A 65 -12.47 14.01 15.90
C HIS A 65 -12.93 12.76 15.14
N PHE A 66 -12.09 11.73 15.02
CA PHE A 66 -12.47 10.51 14.31
C PHE A 66 -13.61 9.81 15.02
N THR A 67 -14.51 9.26 14.21
CA THR A 67 -15.64 8.42 14.62
C THR A 67 -15.58 7.07 13.91
N GLY A 68 -16.45 6.13 14.29
CA GLY A 68 -16.58 4.84 13.60
C GLY A 68 -15.26 4.06 13.49
N GLY A 69 -14.96 3.61 12.27
CA GLY A 69 -13.80 2.76 11.99
C GLY A 69 -12.46 3.44 12.23
N LEU A 70 -12.28 4.69 11.83
CA LEU A 70 -11.05 5.44 12.06
C LEU A 70 -10.77 5.67 13.55
N LYS A 71 -11.80 5.95 14.36
CA LYS A 71 -11.65 6.02 15.81
C LYS A 71 -11.14 4.69 16.37
N ARG A 72 -11.79 3.59 16.00
CA ARG A 72 -11.40 2.25 16.44
C ARG A 72 -9.96 1.90 16.05
N LEU A 73 -9.53 2.25 14.83
CA LEU A 73 -8.14 2.03 14.38
C LEU A 73 -7.17 2.90 15.19
N GLY A 74 -7.54 4.15 15.50
CA GLY A 74 -6.73 5.06 16.31
C GLY A 74 -6.60 4.65 17.78
N GLU A 75 -7.44 3.75 18.28
CA GLU A 75 -7.35 3.14 19.62
C GLU A 75 -6.37 1.95 19.66
N GLY A 76 -5.90 1.49 18.50
CA GLY A 76 -4.90 0.44 18.37
C GLY A 76 -3.47 0.96 18.51
N ALA A 77 -2.50 0.18 18.00
CA ALA A 77 -1.11 0.64 17.95
C ALA A 77 -0.93 1.72 16.89
N VAL A 78 -0.42 2.87 17.28
CA VAL A 78 -0.17 4.01 16.40
C VAL A 78 1.33 4.27 16.29
N PHE A 79 1.84 4.36 15.05
CA PHE A 79 3.22 4.67 14.74
C PHE A 79 3.29 6.07 14.10
N PRO A 80 3.39 7.15 14.90
CA PRO A 80 3.26 8.53 14.40
C PRO A 80 4.43 8.98 13.54
N ALA A 81 5.56 8.27 13.58
CA ALA A 81 6.78 8.61 12.86
C ALA A 81 7.13 7.57 11.78
N GLY A 82 6.12 7.02 11.10
CA GLY A 82 6.34 6.17 9.94
C GLY A 82 7.01 6.97 8.81
N TYR A 83 8.17 6.52 8.35
CA TYR A 83 8.96 7.20 7.32
C TYR A 83 9.24 6.26 6.15
N GLN A 84 8.97 6.73 4.94
CA GLN A 84 9.38 6.02 3.73
C GLN A 84 10.75 6.54 3.29
N SER A 85 11.74 5.65 3.26
CA SER A 85 13.15 5.99 3.03
C SER A 85 13.56 5.99 1.56
N HIS A 86 12.61 5.96 0.61
CA HIS A 86 12.88 6.02 -0.83
C HIS A 86 12.54 7.39 -1.42
N ALA A 87 13.20 7.76 -2.54
CA ALA A 87 13.15 9.11 -3.08
C ALA A 87 11.77 9.48 -3.68
N ALA A 88 11.15 8.59 -4.45
CA ALA A 88 9.83 8.84 -5.05
C ALA A 88 8.74 8.34 -4.10
N THR A 89 8.12 9.27 -3.34
CA THR A 89 6.98 8.97 -2.45
C THR A 89 5.66 9.13 -3.21
N GLU A 90 5.53 8.38 -4.30
CA GLU A 90 4.37 8.35 -5.17
C GLU A 90 3.53 7.09 -4.90
N THR A 91 2.34 7.01 -5.52
CA THR A 91 1.39 5.91 -5.31
C THR A 91 2.04 4.53 -5.54
N CYS A 92 2.67 4.31 -6.70
CA CYS A 92 3.21 2.98 -7.03
C CYS A 92 4.32 2.52 -6.09
N PRO A 93 5.42 3.29 -5.90
CA PRO A 93 6.48 2.89 -4.99
C PRO A 93 5.97 2.75 -3.55
N GLY A 94 5.11 3.66 -3.09
CA GLY A 94 4.57 3.64 -1.74
C GLY A 94 3.72 2.39 -1.47
N HIS A 95 2.71 2.14 -2.32
CA HIS A 95 1.80 1.00 -2.15
C HIS A 95 2.52 -0.35 -2.29
N SER A 96 3.46 -0.47 -3.26
CA SER A 96 4.28 -1.67 -3.39
C SER A 96 5.16 -1.90 -2.16
N THR A 97 5.78 -0.84 -1.62
CA THR A 97 6.62 -0.93 -0.41
C THR A 97 5.81 -1.39 0.80
N ILE A 98 4.62 -0.82 1.02
CA ILE A 98 3.75 -1.17 2.16
C ILE A 98 3.41 -2.66 2.15
N LEU A 99 3.03 -3.22 1.00
CA LEU A 99 2.53 -4.60 0.93
C LEU A 99 3.56 -5.67 0.63
N THR A 100 4.76 -5.27 0.20
CA THR A 100 5.88 -6.21 0.00
C THR A 100 6.88 -6.19 1.13
N GLY A 101 6.93 -5.11 1.93
CA GLY A 101 7.98 -4.86 2.90
C GLY A 101 9.37 -4.65 2.25
N SER A 102 9.39 -4.23 0.99
CA SER A 102 10.62 -4.08 0.20
C SER A 102 10.70 -2.70 -0.45
N HIS A 103 11.90 -2.14 -0.50
CA HIS A 103 12.15 -0.85 -1.17
C HIS A 103 12.09 -0.95 -2.70
N PRO A 104 11.90 0.17 -3.41
CA PRO A 104 11.82 0.25 -4.88
C PRO A 104 12.96 -0.45 -5.62
N ALA A 105 14.17 -0.42 -5.11
CA ALA A 105 15.31 -1.14 -5.69
C ALA A 105 15.11 -2.67 -5.78
N ARG A 106 14.26 -3.24 -4.93
CA ARG A 106 13.90 -4.67 -4.94
C ARG A 106 12.55 -4.92 -5.59
N THR A 107 11.58 -4.02 -5.37
CA THR A 107 10.25 -4.19 -5.97
C THR A 107 10.29 -3.97 -7.49
N GLY A 108 11.26 -3.19 -8.01
CA GLY A 108 11.30 -2.74 -9.39
C GLY A 108 10.42 -1.52 -9.67
N ILE A 109 9.63 -1.06 -8.68
CA ILE A 109 8.68 0.04 -8.82
C ILE A 109 9.34 1.33 -8.31
N ILE A 110 10.00 2.06 -9.21
CA ILE A 110 10.82 3.22 -8.84
C ILE A 110 10.05 4.54 -8.82
N ALA A 111 8.96 4.63 -9.58
CA ALA A 111 8.07 5.80 -9.70
C ALA A 111 6.69 5.35 -10.20
N ASN A 112 5.73 6.26 -10.36
CA ASN A 112 4.50 5.97 -11.10
C ASN A 112 4.77 5.78 -12.60
N ASN A 113 5.73 6.55 -13.14
CA ASN A 113 6.17 6.44 -14.52
C ASN A 113 7.68 6.63 -14.58
N TRP A 114 8.34 5.98 -15.53
CA TRP A 114 9.75 6.17 -15.82
C TRP A 114 10.03 6.02 -17.32
N VAL A 115 11.23 6.34 -17.73
CA VAL A 115 11.71 6.13 -19.10
C VAL A 115 12.57 4.88 -19.11
N ASP A 116 12.18 3.89 -19.93
CA ASP A 116 12.95 2.70 -20.20
C ASP A 116 13.41 2.72 -21.68
N LEU A 117 14.68 2.92 -21.89
CA LEU A 117 15.25 3.00 -23.23
C LEU A 117 15.22 1.64 -23.97
N ASP A 118 15.13 0.55 -23.23
CA ASP A 118 15.06 -0.82 -23.74
C ASP A 118 13.63 -1.28 -24.05
N ALA A 119 12.60 -0.48 -23.68
CA ALA A 119 11.22 -0.80 -23.99
C ALA A 119 11.04 -1.02 -25.50
N ALA A 120 10.36 -2.12 -25.86
CA ALA A 120 10.24 -2.57 -27.26
C ALA A 120 9.34 -1.70 -28.16
N ARG A 121 8.79 -0.60 -27.64
CA ARG A 121 7.92 0.35 -28.34
C ARG A 121 8.60 1.71 -28.55
N THR A 122 8.07 2.54 -29.46
CA THR A 122 8.60 3.88 -29.74
C THR A 122 8.46 4.81 -28.54
N ASP A 123 7.33 4.78 -27.85
CA ASP A 123 7.12 5.50 -26.59
C ASP A 123 7.88 4.79 -25.48
N LYS A 124 8.96 5.41 -25.02
CA LYS A 124 9.85 4.88 -23.98
C LYS A 124 9.35 5.13 -22.55
N ARG A 125 8.21 5.81 -22.38
CA ARG A 125 7.59 5.98 -21.06
C ARG A 125 6.93 4.66 -20.63
N VAL A 126 7.25 4.20 -19.46
CA VAL A 126 6.67 3.01 -18.83
C VAL A 126 5.86 3.44 -17.62
N TYR A 127 4.67 2.90 -17.52
CA TYR A 127 3.78 3.07 -16.37
C TYR A 127 3.91 1.88 -15.41
N CYS A 128 3.97 2.13 -14.13
CA CYS A 128 4.23 1.09 -13.11
C CYS A 128 3.27 -0.11 -13.14
N ALA A 129 2.05 0.08 -13.62
CA ALA A 129 0.99 -0.92 -13.63
C ALA A 129 0.58 -1.34 -15.05
N GLU A 130 1.51 -1.27 -16.00
CA GLU A 130 1.29 -1.72 -17.38
C GLU A 130 2.16 -2.93 -17.73
N ASP A 131 1.80 -3.58 -18.84
CA ASP A 131 2.66 -4.47 -19.60
C ASP A 131 2.92 -3.83 -20.96
N GLU A 132 4.07 -3.18 -21.11
CA GLU A 132 4.49 -2.49 -22.35
C GLU A 132 4.85 -3.45 -23.48
N THR A 133 4.98 -4.74 -23.20
CA THR A 133 5.28 -5.77 -24.21
C THR A 133 4.05 -6.19 -25.01
N VAL A 134 2.85 -5.81 -24.54
CA VAL A 134 1.61 -6.08 -25.24
C VAL A 134 1.52 -5.25 -26.52
N ALA A 135 1.31 -5.92 -27.66
CA ALA A 135 1.23 -5.26 -28.96
C ALA A 135 0.15 -4.17 -28.98
N GLY A 136 0.52 -2.96 -29.46
CA GLY A 136 -0.35 -1.79 -29.48
C GLY A 136 -0.46 -1.03 -28.15
N SER A 137 0.27 -1.45 -27.11
CA SER A 137 0.37 -0.70 -25.85
C SER A 137 1.11 0.62 -26.04
N SER A 138 0.66 1.64 -25.33
CA SER A 138 1.33 2.94 -25.20
C SER A 138 1.12 3.50 -23.79
N ALA A 139 1.85 4.54 -23.41
CA ALA A 139 1.67 5.17 -22.10
C ALA A 139 0.25 5.72 -21.86
N ASP A 140 -0.49 6.02 -22.92
CA ASP A 140 -1.85 6.56 -22.86
C ASP A 140 -2.94 5.49 -23.09
N ASN A 141 -2.55 4.30 -23.62
CA ASN A 141 -3.44 3.16 -23.84
C ASN A 141 -2.69 1.88 -23.54
N TYR A 142 -2.66 1.49 -22.29
CA TYR A 142 -1.87 0.38 -21.79
C TYR A 142 -2.74 -0.79 -21.30
N THR A 143 -2.12 -1.97 -21.29
CA THR A 143 -2.70 -3.15 -20.64
C THR A 143 -2.25 -3.19 -19.18
N GLN A 144 -3.19 -3.16 -18.27
CA GLN A 144 -2.91 -3.22 -16.84
C GLN A 144 -2.27 -4.54 -16.45
N SER A 145 -1.19 -4.48 -15.66
CA SER A 145 -0.42 -5.65 -15.25
C SER A 145 0.44 -5.38 -14.01
N PRO A 146 0.68 -6.40 -13.15
CA PRO A 146 1.68 -6.33 -12.08
C PRO A 146 3.09 -6.72 -12.55
N VAL A 147 3.38 -6.82 -13.83
CA VAL A 147 4.63 -7.40 -14.37
C VAL A 147 5.89 -6.73 -13.87
N HIS A 148 5.84 -5.42 -13.59
CA HIS A 148 6.96 -4.66 -13.06
C HIS A 148 7.21 -4.90 -11.57
N LEU A 149 6.23 -5.42 -10.84
CA LEU A 149 6.38 -5.76 -9.41
C LEU A 149 7.16 -7.06 -9.26
N LYS A 150 8.47 -6.97 -9.01
CA LYS A 150 9.41 -8.11 -9.01
C LYS A 150 9.40 -8.94 -7.73
N VAL A 151 8.64 -8.54 -6.71
CA VAL A 151 8.58 -9.25 -5.42
C VAL A 151 7.14 -9.53 -5.02
N PRO A 152 6.87 -10.66 -4.36
CA PRO A 152 5.52 -11.00 -3.94
C PRO A 152 5.01 -10.07 -2.84
N THR A 153 3.74 -9.71 -2.91
CA THR A 153 3.04 -9.00 -1.84
C THR A 153 2.72 -9.94 -0.67
N LEU A 154 2.25 -9.36 0.44
CA LEU A 154 1.73 -10.14 1.57
C LEU A 154 0.64 -11.13 1.12
N GLY A 155 -0.25 -10.73 0.18
CA GLY A 155 -1.28 -11.61 -0.35
C GLY A 155 -0.73 -12.78 -1.16
N ASP A 156 0.24 -12.53 -2.02
CA ASP A 156 0.91 -13.59 -2.76
C ASP A 156 1.56 -14.59 -1.80
N ARG A 157 2.25 -14.10 -0.74
CA ARG A 157 2.87 -14.95 0.29
C ARG A 157 1.85 -15.74 1.10
N LEU A 158 0.70 -15.14 1.42
CA LEU A 158 -0.38 -15.85 2.09
C LEU A 158 -0.91 -17.00 1.24
N LYS A 159 -1.07 -16.78 -0.07
CA LYS A 159 -1.50 -17.84 -1.00
C LYS A 159 -0.43 -18.90 -1.21
N GLN A 160 0.86 -18.54 -1.22
CA GLN A 160 1.97 -19.51 -1.24
C GLN A 160 1.98 -20.39 0.01
N ALA A 161 1.74 -19.79 1.18
CA ALA A 161 1.73 -20.52 2.46
C ALA A 161 0.43 -21.30 2.70
N SER A 162 -0.69 -20.85 2.13
CA SER A 162 -2.00 -21.48 2.21
C SER A 162 -2.76 -21.20 0.90
N PRO A 163 -2.82 -22.16 -0.02
CA PRO A 163 -3.47 -21.98 -1.33
C PRO A 163 -4.96 -21.66 -1.26
N LYS A 164 -5.62 -21.95 -0.14
CA LYS A 164 -7.02 -21.59 0.09
C LYS A 164 -7.21 -20.13 0.52
N SER A 165 -6.12 -19.39 0.81
CA SER A 165 -6.20 -17.97 1.13
C SER A 165 -6.79 -17.19 -0.05
N ARG A 166 -7.64 -16.21 0.27
CA ARG A 166 -8.27 -15.32 -0.70
C ARG A 166 -7.71 -13.91 -0.58
N VAL A 167 -7.54 -13.25 -1.72
CA VAL A 167 -7.01 -11.88 -1.81
C VAL A 167 -7.97 -11.02 -2.61
N VAL A 168 -8.46 -9.95 -1.98
CA VAL A 168 -9.32 -8.94 -2.61
C VAL A 168 -8.59 -7.60 -2.56
N SER A 169 -8.56 -6.87 -3.66
CA SER A 169 -7.99 -5.52 -3.75
C SER A 169 -8.95 -4.60 -4.49
N VAL A 170 -9.32 -3.47 -3.87
CA VAL A 170 -10.20 -2.47 -4.48
C VAL A 170 -9.61 -1.09 -4.25
N ALA A 171 -9.57 -0.24 -5.28
CA ALA A 171 -8.98 1.08 -5.17
C ALA A 171 -9.61 2.11 -6.13
N GLY A 172 -9.42 3.39 -5.85
CA GLY A 172 -9.79 4.48 -6.76
C GLY A 172 -8.88 4.61 -7.98
N LYS A 173 -7.75 3.86 -8.04
CA LYS A 173 -6.81 3.85 -9.17
C LYS A 173 -6.29 2.43 -9.41
N ASP A 174 -6.09 2.08 -10.69
CA ASP A 174 -5.54 0.79 -11.12
C ASP A 174 -4.22 0.45 -10.41
N ARG A 175 -3.25 1.37 -10.45
CA ARG A 175 -1.94 1.18 -9.84
C ARG A 175 -2.01 0.91 -8.33
N ALA A 176 -2.93 1.53 -7.64
CA ALA A 176 -3.12 1.33 -6.22
C ALA A 176 -3.67 -0.09 -5.94
N ALA A 177 -4.68 -0.52 -6.71
CA ALA A 177 -5.22 -1.87 -6.61
C ALA A 177 -4.15 -2.93 -6.94
N ILE A 178 -3.38 -2.72 -8.02
CA ILE A 178 -2.41 -3.67 -8.55
C ILE A 178 -1.20 -3.79 -7.62
N MET A 179 -0.61 -2.68 -7.18
CA MET A 179 0.58 -2.70 -6.33
C MET A 179 0.31 -3.30 -4.94
N MET A 180 -0.90 -3.17 -4.42
CA MET A 180 -1.30 -3.82 -3.17
C MET A 180 -1.90 -5.22 -3.39
N GLY A 181 -2.58 -5.46 -4.49
CA GLY A 181 -3.16 -6.77 -4.84
C GLY A 181 -2.11 -7.83 -5.13
N GLY A 182 -1.02 -7.43 -5.75
CA GLY A 182 0.05 -8.34 -6.16
C GLY A 182 -0.28 -9.13 -7.42
N HIS A 183 0.33 -10.32 -7.55
CA HIS A 183 0.29 -11.11 -8.78
C HIS A 183 -0.93 -12.04 -8.88
N THR A 184 -1.50 -12.43 -7.74
CA THR A 184 -2.51 -13.48 -7.69
C THR A 184 -3.77 -13.11 -6.90
N PRO A 185 -4.35 -11.89 -7.06
CA PRO A 185 -5.59 -11.55 -6.41
C PRO A 185 -6.74 -12.42 -6.95
N ASP A 186 -7.67 -12.81 -6.07
CA ASP A 186 -8.91 -13.49 -6.46
C ASP A 186 -9.90 -12.47 -7.03
N GLU A 187 -9.98 -11.28 -6.40
CA GLU A 187 -10.75 -10.14 -6.87
C GLU A 187 -9.87 -8.89 -6.83
N ILE A 188 -9.91 -8.12 -7.94
CA ILE A 188 -9.19 -6.85 -8.06
C ILE A 188 -10.01 -5.88 -8.91
N TRP A 189 -10.29 -4.69 -8.35
CA TRP A 189 -11.20 -3.72 -8.97
C TRP A 189 -10.70 -2.31 -8.73
N TRP A 190 -10.83 -1.44 -9.75
CA TRP A 190 -10.46 -0.03 -9.69
C TRP A 190 -11.39 0.84 -10.51
N TRP A 191 -11.48 2.10 -10.12
CA TRP A 191 -12.22 3.11 -10.84
C TRP A 191 -11.53 3.45 -12.17
N ASN A 192 -12.28 3.45 -13.29
CA ASN A 192 -11.74 3.72 -14.63
C ASN A 192 -11.62 5.21 -14.97
N GLY A 193 -11.89 6.11 -14.02
CA GLY A 193 -11.88 7.56 -14.23
C GLY A 193 -13.09 8.09 -15.00
N LYS A 194 -14.06 7.25 -15.34
CA LYS A 194 -15.21 7.59 -16.17
C LYS A 194 -16.54 7.32 -15.46
N ARG A 195 -17.00 6.08 -15.42
CA ARG A 195 -18.33 5.74 -14.90
C ARG A 195 -18.40 4.44 -14.11
N GLU A 196 -17.33 3.66 -14.01
CA GLU A 196 -17.41 2.31 -13.48
C GLU A 196 -16.10 1.82 -12.84
N PHE A 197 -16.23 0.88 -11.93
CA PHE A 197 -15.14 0.04 -11.49
C PHE A 197 -14.95 -1.11 -12.48
N ILE A 198 -13.70 -1.29 -12.89
CA ILE A 198 -13.27 -2.31 -13.84
C ILE A 198 -12.15 -3.17 -13.25
N SER A 199 -11.80 -4.23 -13.96
CA SER A 199 -10.70 -5.13 -13.61
C SER A 199 -9.85 -5.43 -14.85
N TYR A 200 -8.96 -6.39 -14.72
CA TYR A 200 -8.23 -6.94 -15.85
C TYR A 200 -9.17 -7.44 -16.95
N LYS A 201 -8.74 -7.29 -18.20
CA LYS A 201 -9.51 -7.73 -19.36
C LYS A 201 -9.93 -9.20 -19.22
N GLY A 202 -11.22 -9.46 -19.42
CA GLY A 202 -11.79 -10.81 -19.36
C GLY A 202 -12.17 -11.30 -17.95
N LYS A 203 -11.95 -10.49 -16.91
CA LYS A 203 -12.46 -10.79 -15.57
C LYS A 203 -13.98 -10.66 -15.54
N THR A 204 -14.65 -11.67 -15.01
CA THR A 204 -16.09 -11.64 -14.82
C THR A 204 -16.43 -10.70 -13.68
N GLU A 205 -17.39 -9.80 -13.90
CA GLU A 205 -17.83 -8.84 -12.91
C GLU A 205 -18.76 -9.51 -11.87
N PRO A 206 -18.43 -9.44 -10.57
CA PRO A 206 -19.31 -9.99 -9.52
C PRO A 206 -20.49 -9.05 -9.23
N ALA A 207 -21.55 -9.60 -8.68
CA ALA A 207 -22.79 -8.86 -8.39
C ALA A 207 -22.57 -7.58 -7.55
N ALA A 208 -21.61 -7.61 -6.62
CA ALA A 208 -21.26 -6.45 -5.81
C ALA A 208 -20.74 -5.27 -6.65
N VAL A 209 -19.92 -5.55 -7.67
CA VAL A 209 -19.37 -4.52 -8.56
C VAL A 209 -20.45 -4.05 -9.54
N THR A 210 -21.22 -4.95 -10.12
CA THR A 210 -22.36 -4.59 -11.00
C THR A 210 -23.35 -3.66 -10.30
N ALA A 211 -23.73 -3.96 -9.05
CA ALA A 211 -24.60 -3.12 -8.27
C ALA A 211 -23.99 -1.74 -7.98
N ALA A 212 -22.71 -1.69 -7.64
CA ALA A 212 -22.01 -0.43 -7.40
C ALA A 212 -21.92 0.42 -8.67
N ASN A 213 -21.57 -0.19 -9.81
CA ASN A 213 -21.50 0.50 -11.11
C ASN A 213 -22.85 1.07 -11.52
N ALA A 214 -23.94 0.33 -11.32
CA ALA A 214 -25.30 0.82 -11.58
C ALA A 214 -25.66 2.00 -10.68
N ALA A 215 -25.30 1.95 -9.39
CA ALA A 215 -25.54 3.05 -8.46
C ALA A 215 -24.72 4.31 -8.82
N ILE A 216 -23.48 4.15 -9.23
CA ILE A 216 -22.62 5.26 -9.73
C ILE A 216 -23.27 5.88 -10.97
N ASP A 217 -23.67 5.07 -11.93
CA ASP A 217 -24.28 5.57 -13.18
C ASP A 217 -25.54 6.37 -12.92
N GLN A 218 -26.39 5.89 -12.02
CA GLN A 218 -27.55 6.62 -11.57
C GLN A 218 -27.20 7.94 -10.88
N ALA A 219 -26.26 7.92 -9.94
CA ALA A 219 -25.81 9.09 -9.20
C ALA A 219 -25.19 10.14 -10.12
N LEU A 220 -24.32 9.73 -11.05
CA LEU A 220 -23.74 10.63 -12.04
C LEU A 220 -24.75 11.20 -13.02
N THR A 221 -25.80 10.44 -13.35
CA THR A 221 -26.87 10.94 -14.22
C THR A 221 -27.70 12.02 -13.54
N GLN A 222 -27.94 11.89 -12.24
CA GLN A 222 -28.75 12.83 -11.46
C GLN A 222 -27.92 14.01 -10.90
N GLY A 223 -26.61 13.87 -10.82
CA GLY A 223 -25.74 14.72 -10.01
C GLY A 223 -25.80 14.35 -8.53
N ILE A 224 -24.80 14.80 -7.77
CA ILE A 224 -24.70 14.51 -6.34
C ILE A 224 -24.64 15.84 -5.59
N PRO A 225 -25.52 16.07 -4.61
CA PRO A 225 -25.51 17.32 -3.85
C PRO A 225 -24.21 17.46 -3.03
N ALA A 226 -23.81 18.70 -2.76
CA ALA A 226 -22.67 18.97 -1.89
C ALA A 226 -22.87 18.32 -0.51
N PRO A 227 -21.84 17.70 0.07
CA PRO A 227 -21.95 17.14 1.40
C PRO A 227 -22.11 18.26 2.45
N ALA A 228 -22.92 18.00 3.46
CA ALA A 228 -22.98 18.88 4.63
C ALA A 228 -21.64 18.83 5.39
N LEU A 229 -21.00 19.97 5.55
CA LEU A 229 -19.76 20.07 6.34
C LEU A 229 -20.07 20.07 7.83
N SER A 230 -19.27 19.38 8.62
CA SER A 230 -19.28 19.56 10.05
C SER A 230 -18.86 21.01 10.42
N PRO A 231 -19.29 21.56 11.56
CA PRO A 231 -18.85 22.90 11.99
C PRO A 231 -17.33 23.05 12.05
N LEU A 232 -16.61 21.99 12.41
CA LEU A 232 -15.15 21.95 12.43
C LEU A 232 -14.57 22.16 11.03
N CYS A 233 -15.09 21.46 10.02
CA CYS A 233 -14.63 21.60 8.65
C CYS A 233 -15.03 22.95 8.07
N ALA A 234 -16.27 23.39 8.31
CA ALA A 234 -16.76 24.68 7.83
C ALA A 234 -15.92 25.87 8.33
N ALA A 235 -15.47 25.82 9.58
CA ALA A 235 -14.60 26.84 10.17
C ALA A 235 -13.18 26.88 9.56
N LYS A 236 -12.77 25.85 8.81
CA LYS A 236 -11.44 25.76 8.18
C LYS A 236 -11.46 25.98 6.68
N VAL A 237 -12.61 26.28 6.09
CA VAL A 237 -12.73 26.61 4.66
C VAL A 237 -12.29 28.04 4.46
N GLU A 238 -10.98 28.25 4.37
CA GLU A 238 -10.38 29.56 4.13
C GLU A 238 -9.56 29.52 2.83
N PRO A 239 -9.54 30.61 2.04
CA PRO A 239 -8.64 30.73 0.90
C PRO A 239 -7.18 30.71 1.37
N VAL A 240 -6.38 29.79 0.85
CA VAL A 240 -4.95 29.75 1.10
C VAL A 240 -4.22 30.39 -0.08
N GLU A 241 -3.44 31.43 0.19
CA GLU A 241 -2.60 32.06 -0.81
C GLU A 241 -1.29 31.26 -0.95
N LEU A 242 -1.15 30.59 -2.09
CA LEU A 242 0.10 29.90 -2.43
C LEU A 242 1.00 30.84 -3.22
N LYS A 243 2.23 31.03 -2.75
CA LYS A 243 3.25 31.69 -3.55
C LYS A 243 3.57 30.77 -4.74
N PRO A 244 3.45 31.25 -5.98
CA PRO A 244 3.78 30.44 -7.14
C PRO A 244 5.25 30.02 -7.06
N LEU A 245 5.50 28.73 -7.12
CA LEU A 245 6.85 28.23 -7.39
C LEU A 245 7.10 28.47 -8.88
N PRO A 246 8.11 29.26 -9.26
CA PRO A 246 8.42 29.48 -10.66
C PRO A 246 8.85 28.14 -11.28
N ARG A 247 7.94 27.51 -12.02
CA ARG A 247 8.31 26.50 -13.00
C ARG A 247 8.69 27.23 -14.28
N ALA A 248 9.92 27.02 -14.74
CA ALA A 248 10.34 27.54 -16.03
C ALA A 248 9.37 27.07 -17.11
N GLY A 249 8.60 28.01 -17.69
CA GLY A 249 7.71 27.78 -18.82
C GLY A 249 6.20 27.73 -18.55
N ASP A 250 5.75 27.91 -17.32
CA ASP A 250 4.31 27.99 -17.03
C ASP A 250 3.98 29.29 -16.26
N PRO A 251 3.55 30.36 -16.99
CA PRO A 251 3.21 31.64 -16.39
C PRO A 251 1.84 31.65 -15.67
N ASP A 252 1.01 30.61 -15.84
CA ASP A 252 -0.40 30.61 -15.43
C ASP A 252 -0.69 29.74 -14.19
N VAL A 253 0.31 29.45 -13.34
CA VAL A 253 0.03 28.81 -12.06
C VAL A 253 -0.74 29.82 -11.18
N PRO A 254 -1.99 29.53 -10.81
CA PRO A 254 -2.78 30.47 -10.00
C PRO A 254 -2.08 30.75 -8.67
N SER A 255 -1.94 32.03 -8.34
CA SER A 255 -1.35 32.48 -7.08
C SER A 255 -2.26 32.23 -5.86
N LYS A 256 -3.47 31.73 -6.09
CA LYS A 256 -4.44 31.43 -5.03
C LYS A 256 -5.00 30.04 -5.19
N PHE A 257 -4.74 29.19 -4.24
CA PHE A 257 -5.50 27.97 -4.05
C PHE A 257 -6.68 28.32 -3.10
N VAL A 258 -7.88 28.29 -3.63
CA VAL A 258 -9.07 28.32 -2.78
C VAL A 258 -9.38 26.90 -2.42
N GLY A 259 -9.10 26.52 -1.19
CA GLY A 259 -9.55 25.27 -0.60
C GLY A 259 -11.07 25.30 -0.51
N ASN A 260 -11.74 24.87 -1.56
CA ASN A 260 -13.19 24.79 -1.55
C ASN A 260 -13.63 23.54 -0.79
N ALA A 261 -14.66 23.70 0.03
CA ALA A 261 -15.43 22.56 0.48
C ALA A 261 -15.85 21.71 -0.75
N PRO A 262 -15.96 20.39 -0.62
CA PRO A 262 -16.49 19.57 -1.70
C PRO A 262 -17.82 20.15 -2.19
N GLY A 263 -17.86 20.60 -3.44
CA GLY A 263 -19.08 21.11 -4.07
C GLY A 263 -20.04 20.00 -4.48
N ALA A 264 -21.15 20.40 -5.06
CA ALA A 264 -22.04 19.46 -5.76
C ALA A 264 -21.29 18.88 -6.96
N ILE A 265 -21.61 17.64 -7.29
CA ILE A 265 -21.13 16.99 -8.51
C ILE A 265 -22.21 17.16 -9.56
N GLU A 266 -21.90 17.92 -10.61
CA GLU A 266 -22.82 18.18 -11.69
C GLU A 266 -23.18 16.86 -12.44
N PRO A 267 -24.37 16.77 -13.02
CA PRO A 267 -24.76 15.63 -13.83
C PRO A 267 -23.70 15.32 -14.92
N GLY A 268 -23.27 14.08 -15.01
CA GLY A 268 -22.26 13.61 -15.95
C GLY A 268 -20.81 13.88 -15.56
N SER A 269 -20.52 14.56 -14.44
CA SER A 269 -19.16 14.91 -14.05
C SER A 269 -18.42 13.75 -13.38
N ALA A 270 -17.82 12.87 -14.17
CA ALA A 270 -16.93 11.82 -13.68
C ALA A 270 -15.68 12.38 -12.97
N ALA A 271 -15.18 13.53 -13.44
CA ALA A 271 -14.05 14.21 -12.79
C ALA A 271 -14.41 14.70 -11.38
N GLY A 272 -15.60 15.30 -11.23
CA GLY A 272 -16.11 15.71 -9.91
C GLY A 272 -16.30 14.52 -8.97
N PHE A 273 -16.80 13.40 -9.47
CA PHE A 273 -16.91 12.16 -8.69
C PHE A 273 -15.55 11.63 -8.26
N THR A 274 -14.60 11.58 -9.19
CA THR A 274 -13.22 11.13 -8.92
C THR A 274 -12.54 11.99 -7.85
N ALA A 275 -12.80 13.29 -7.84
CA ALA A 275 -12.23 14.25 -6.89
C ALA A 275 -13.06 14.40 -5.59
N SER A 276 -13.96 13.46 -5.31
CA SER A 276 -14.87 13.57 -4.16
C SER A 276 -14.75 12.38 -3.19
N PRO A 277 -15.16 12.55 -1.92
CA PRO A 277 -15.22 11.45 -0.95
C PRO A 277 -16.17 10.30 -1.37
N ASN A 278 -17.05 10.53 -2.35
CA ASN A 278 -17.97 9.50 -2.84
C ASN A 278 -17.22 8.31 -3.46
N LEU A 279 -16.09 8.55 -4.13
CA LEU A 279 -15.28 7.47 -4.70
C LEU A 279 -14.72 6.57 -3.59
N ASP A 280 -14.25 7.14 -2.47
CA ASP A 280 -13.80 6.34 -1.32
C ASP A 280 -14.94 5.52 -0.72
N GLY A 281 -16.11 6.13 -0.57
CA GLY A 281 -17.31 5.45 -0.07
C GLY A 281 -17.68 4.24 -0.91
N VAL A 282 -17.69 4.38 -2.25
CA VAL A 282 -17.98 3.26 -3.16
C VAL A 282 -16.87 2.22 -3.14
N THR A 283 -15.59 2.64 -3.13
CA THR A 283 -14.44 1.73 -3.03
C THR A 283 -14.56 0.83 -1.79
N LEU A 284 -14.87 1.41 -0.63
CA LEU A 284 -15.07 0.69 0.61
C LEU A 284 -16.30 -0.22 0.57
N THR A 285 -17.38 0.23 -0.06
CA THR A 285 -18.62 -0.56 -0.22
C THR A 285 -18.36 -1.82 -1.05
N ILE A 286 -17.72 -1.70 -2.21
CA ILE A 286 -17.37 -2.84 -3.06
C ILE A 286 -16.49 -3.82 -2.28
N ALA A 287 -15.44 -3.31 -1.62
CA ALA A 287 -14.51 -4.15 -0.90
C ALA A 287 -15.17 -4.88 0.28
N THR A 288 -16.07 -4.23 1.00
CA THR A 288 -16.82 -4.83 2.11
C THR A 288 -17.79 -5.90 1.61
N GLN A 289 -18.49 -5.62 0.51
CA GLN A 289 -19.42 -6.57 -0.08
C GLN A 289 -18.69 -7.79 -0.64
N LEU A 290 -17.58 -7.61 -1.36
CA LEU A 290 -16.74 -8.72 -1.82
C LEU A 290 -16.20 -9.55 -0.63
N ALA A 291 -15.80 -8.90 0.45
CA ALA A 291 -15.36 -9.61 1.65
C ALA A 291 -16.47 -10.48 2.25
N ALA A 292 -17.71 -9.98 2.28
CA ALA A 292 -18.89 -10.70 2.76
C ALA A 292 -19.26 -11.86 1.81
N ASP A 293 -19.38 -11.60 0.52
CA ASP A 293 -19.74 -12.60 -0.49
C ASP A 293 -18.74 -13.76 -0.54
N MET A 294 -17.45 -13.45 -0.40
CA MET A 294 -16.37 -14.44 -0.36
C MET A 294 -16.16 -15.04 1.04
N LYS A 295 -16.92 -14.63 2.05
CA LYS A 295 -16.81 -15.07 3.44
C LYS A 295 -15.38 -14.96 3.98
N LEU A 296 -14.74 -13.81 3.74
CA LEU A 296 -13.38 -13.60 4.18
C LEU A 296 -13.31 -13.54 5.71
N GLY A 297 -12.36 -14.25 6.29
CA GLY A 297 -12.21 -14.36 7.75
C GLY A 297 -13.07 -15.43 8.43
N GLU A 298 -14.01 -16.09 7.72
CA GLU A 298 -14.91 -17.08 8.30
C GLU A 298 -14.41 -18.53 8.16
N GLY A 299 -13.45 -18.82 7.28
CA GLY A 299 -12.93 -20.17 7.07
C GLY A 299 -11.90 -20.61 8.10
N GLU A 300 -11.58 -21.91 8.08
CA GLU A 300 -10.47 -22.47 8.85
C GLU A 300 -9.10 -21.98 8.37
N ASP A 301 -8.99 -21.65 7.06
CA ASP A 301 -7.79 -21.13 6.44
C ASP A 301 -7.73 -19.59 6.49
N ARG A 302 -6.50 -19.06 6.38
CA ARG A 302 -6.25 -17.61 6.37
C ARG A 302 -6.84 -16.98 5.11
N LYS A 303 -7.72 -16.02 5.28
CA LYS A 303 -8.23 -15.16 4.22
C LYS A 303 -7.72 -13.75 4.46
N SER A 304 -7.23 -13.09 3.41
CA SER A 304 -6.78 -11.70 3.50
C SER A 304 -7.64 -10.82 2.61
N THR A 305 -8.12 -9.71 3.15
CA THR A 305 -8.83 -8.66 2.41
C THR A 305 -8.03 -7.39 2.49
N ARG A 306 -7.92 -6.67 1.39
CA ARG A 306 -7.24 -5.39 1.31
C ARG A 306 -8.18 -4.36 0.73
N LEU A 307 -8.33 -3.29 1.47
CA LEU A 307 -9.08 -2.12 1.08
C LEU A 307 -8.08 -0.99 0.83
N ASN A 308 -8.21 -0.35 -0.30
CA ASN A 308 -7.33 0.72 -0.69
C ASN A 308 -8.18 1.89 -1.21
N SER A 309 -8.13 3.02 -0.52
CA SER A 309 -8.67 4.27 -1.01
C SER A 309 -7.50 5.17 -1.40
N SER A 310 -7.46 5.62 -2.64
CA SER A 310 -6.43 6.53 -3.13
C SER A 310 -7.09 7.68 -3.88
N HIS A 311 -6.91 8.86 -3.37
CA HIS A 311 -7.19 10.14 -4.01
C HIS A 311 -5.92 10.96 -4.14
#